data_f6a28546a1e94456d9d0ee8c401db2fa
#
_entry.id   f6a28546a1e94456d9d0ee8c401db2fa
#
_cell.length_a   1.000
_cell.length_b   1.000
_cell.length_c   1.000
_cell.angle_alpha   90.00
_cell.angle_beta   90.00
_cell.angle_gamma   90.00
#
_symmetry.space_group_name_H-M   'P 1'
#
loop_
_entity.id
_entity.type
_entity.pdbx_description
1 polymer ?
#
loop_
_entity_poly.entity_id
_entity_poly.type
_entity_poly.pdbx_seq_one_letter_code
_entity_poly.pdbx_strand_id
1 'polypeptide(L)'
;MKKLFSLIALIGSFAFGQIKPIQIDPINNNLFVYQTFNSFNGVEYNANGMYLVTNKGIVLFDVPWQKSQYEELNDMLLEKYNLPVVAVFATHSHDDRAGDLSFYNDLNIPTYATSLTNSKLKKEGKATSKFEIELGKTYKFGNEKFVVEYFGEGHTSDNVVVWFPKYKVLNGGCLIKGADAVNLGYTGEANVVEWPKTVHKLVAKHPTIKQVI
;
A
#
# COMPACT_ATOMS: atom_id res chain seq x y z
N MET A 1 45.07 51.17 15.84
CA MET A 1 45.02 49.71 15.56
C MET A 1 43.57 49.25 15.76
N LYS A 2 42.83 49.05 14.63
CA LYS A 2 41.43 48.61 14.66
C LYS A 2 41.41 47.07 14.54
N LYS A 3 40.95 46.38 15.60
CA LYS A 3 40.76 44.91 15.56
C LYS A 3 39.46 44.59 14.82
N LEU A 4 39.58 43.91 13.68
CA LEU A 4 38.44 43.38 12.90
C LEU A 4 38.05 42.05 13.51
N PHE A 5 36.85 41.92 14.09
CA PHE A 5 36.28 40.65 14.52
C PHE A 5 35.52 40.05 13.36
N SER A 6 36.05 38.96 12.78
CA SER A 6 35.34 38.15 11.79
C SER A 6 34.35 37.25 12.51
N LEU A 7 33.07 37.49 12.31
CA LEU A 7 31.98 36.61 12.75
C LEU A 7 31.85 35.47 11.76
N ILE A 8 32.31 34.25 12.11
CA ILE A 8 32.10 33.06 11.33
C ILE A 8 30.69 32.54 11.65
N ALA A 9 29.73 32.75 10.75
CA ALA A 9 28.41 32.14 10.83
C ALA A 9 28.52 30.65 10.48
N LEU A 10 28.36 29.78 11.46
CA LEU A 10 28.27 28.33 11.25
C LEU A 10 26.85 28.04 10.67
N ILE A 11 26.76 27.91 9.36
CA ILE A 11 25.53 27.42 8.70
C ILE A 11 25.49 25.91 8.90
N GLY A 12 24.77 25.48 9.94
CA GLY A 12 24.44 24.08 10.14
C GLY A 12 23.53 23.61 9.02
N SER A 13 24.05 22.84 8.08
CA SER A 13 23.24 22.15 7.08
C SER A 13 22.46 21.06 7.80
N PHE A 14 21.18 21.29 8.08
CA PHE A 14 20.25 20.22 8.44
C PHE A 14 20.07 19.35 7.18
N ALA A 15 20.74 18.21 7.13
CA ALA A 15 20.43 17.16 6.17
C ALA A 15 19.06 16.57 6.54
N PHE A 16 17.98 17.14 6.00
CA PHE A 16 16.71 16.45 5.94
C PHE A 16 16.95 15.21 5.05
N GLY A 17 16.79 14.03 5.61
CA GLY A 17 16.86 12.80 4.83
C GLY A 17 15.89 12.94 3.64
N GLN A 18 16.43 12.89 2.40
CA GLN A 18 15.59 12.93 1.22
C GLN A 18 14.70 11.68 1.20
N ILE A 19 13.39 11.91 1.11
CA ILE A 19 12.43 10.81 0.88
C ILE A 19 12.79 10.19 -0.46
N LYS A 20 12.96 8.86 -0.47
CA LYS A 20 13.31 8.13 -1.69
C LYS A 20 12.13 8.20 -2.67
N PRO A 21 12.37 8.51 -3.96
CA PRO A 21 11.31 8.61 -4.96
C PRO A 21 10.51 7.32 -5.09
N ILE A 22 9.23 7.44 -5.45
CA ILE A 22 8.37 6.31 -5.80
C ILE A 22 8.99 5.58 -6.99
N GLN A 23 9.11 4.25 -6.88
CA GLN A 23 9.53 3.39 -7.98
C GLN A 23 8.31 2.65 -8.53
N ILE A 24 8.22 2.52 -9.85
CA ILE A 24 7.08 1.86 -10.51
C ILE A 24 7.58 0.79 -11.46
N ASP A 25 7.13 -0.45 -11.23
CA ASP A 25 7.44 -1.61 -12.04
C ASP A 25 6.19 -2.20 -12.70
N PRO A 26 6.20 -2.45 -14.01
CA PRO A 26 5.08 -3.06 -14.70
C PRO A 26 5.02 -4.57 -14.42
N ILE A 27 3.83 -5.09 -14.09
CA ILE A 27 3.51 -6.53 -14.12
C ILE A 27 3.03 -6.89 -15.53
N ASN A 28 2.19 -6.04 -16.09
CA ASN A 28 1.71 -6.10 -17.47
C ASN A 28 1.21 -4.72 -17.91
N ASN A 29 0.51 -4.63 -19.04
CA ASN A 29 0.06 -3.34 -19.59
C ASN A 29 -0.96 -2.59 -18.71
N ASN A 30 -1.62 -3.26 -17.75
CA ASN A 30 -2.67 -2.67 -16.94
C ASN A 30 -2.40 -2.75 -15.43
N LEU A 31 -1.52 -3.63 -14.98
CA LEU A 31 -1.26 -3.88 -13.57
C LEU A 31 0.20 -3.58 -13.25
N PHE A 32 0.43 -2.78 -12.22
CA PHE A 32 1.73 -2.24 -11.84
C PHE A 32 1.94 -2.34 -10.33
N VAL A 33 3.19 -2.49 -9.93
CA VAL A 33 3.64 -2.29 -8.55
C VAL A 33 4.20 -0.89 -8.44
N TYR A 34 3.94 -0.22 -7.33
CA TYR A 34 4.70 0.95 -6.91
C TYR A 34 5.34 0.67 -5.55
N GLN A 35 6.57 1.13 -5.38
CA GLN A 35 7.32 0.98 -4.14
C GLN A 35 7.51 2.34 -3.47
N THR A 36 7.24 2.38 -2.20
CA THR A 36 7.53 3.52 -1.32
C THR A 36 8.43 3.07 -0.17
N PHE A 37 9.11 4.02 0.45
CA PHE A 37 10.16 3.72 1.40
C PHE A 37 9.95 4.48 2.70
N ASN A 38 10.32 3.87 3.81
CA ASN A 38 10.39 4.52 5.11
C ASN A 38 11.60 4.01 5.90
N SER A 39 12.09 4.82 6.83
CA SER A 39 13.25 4.47 7.64
C SER A 39 12.88 4.36 9.11
N PHE A 40 13.31 3.26 9.74
CA PHE A 40 13.19 3.06 11.18
C PHE A 40 14.56 2.71 11.76
N ASN A 41 15.00 3.46 12.77
CA ASN A 41 16.30 3.27 13.42
C ASN A 41 17.48 3.23 12.41
N GLY A 42 17.43 4.06 11.36
CA GLY A 42 18.47 4.12 10.33
C GLY A 42 18.45 2.98 9.31
N VAL A 43 17.49 2.07 9.38
CA VAL A 43 17.27 1.01 8.40
C VAL A 43 16.13 1.40 7.47
N GLU A 44 16.37 1.38 6.15
CA GLU A 44 15.36 1.62 5.14
C GLU A 44 14.55 0.34 4.88
N TYR A 45 13.23 0.51 4.81
CA TYR A 45 12.27 -0.53 4.46
C TYR A 45 11.45 -0.04 3.26
N ASN A 46 11.05 -0.97 2.40
CA ASN A 46 10.12 -0.71 1.31
C ASN A 46 8.76 -1.35 1.56
N ALA A 47 7.73 -0.74 0.98
CA ALA A 47 6.39 -1.28 0.90
C ALA A 47 5.93 -1.28 -0.56
N ASN A 48 5.34 -2.38 -1.01
CA ASN A 48 4.77 -2.52 -2.34
C ASN A 48 3.28 -2.24 -2.30
N GLY A 49 2.85 -1.13 -2.91
CA GLY A 49 1.46 -0.96 -3.31
C GLY A 49 1.27 -1.37 -4.76
N MET A 50 0.04 -1.43 -5.21
CA MET A 50 -0.28 -1.74 -6.60
C MET A 50 -1.29 -0.76 -7.19
N TYR A 51 -1.30 -0.64 -8.51
CA TYR A 51 -2.40 0.02 -9.19
C TYR A 51 -2.82 -0.71 -10.47
N LEU A 52 -4.12 -0.58 -10.77
CA LEU A 52 -4.77 -1.17 -11.93
C LEU A 52 -5.29 -0.05 -12.83
N VAL A 53 -4.78 0.03 -14.05
CA VAL A 53 -5.24 0.95 -15.08
C VAL A 53 -6.45 0.36 -15.77
N THR A 54 -7.57 1.10 -15.78
CA THR A 54 -8.81 0.71 -16.43
C THR A 54 -9.24 1.78 -17.45
N ASN A 55 -10.22 1.48 -18.26
CA ASN A 55 -10.78 2.48 -19.19
C ASN A 55 -11.71 3.54 -18.50
N LYS A 56 -11.79 3.52 -17.16
CA LYS A 56 -12.60 4.46 -16.36
C LYS A 56 -11.79 5.23 -15.34
N GLY A 57 -10.47 4.96 -15.23
CA GLY A 57 -9.57 5.53 -14.26
C GLY A 57 -8.68 4.47 -13.61
N ILE A 58 -7.93 4.86 -12.62
CA ILE A 58 -6.94 4.04 -11.94
C ILE A 58 -7.48 3.62 -10.57
N VAL A 59 -7.36 2.33 -10.24
CA VAL A 59 -7.66 1.80 -8.91
C VAL A 59 -6.35 1.56 -8.19
N LEU A 60 -6.18 2.17 -7.00
CA LEU A 60 -5.04 1.93 -6.12
C LEU A 60 -5.34 0.78 -5.15
N PHE A 61 -4.34 0.01 -4.85
CA PHE A 61 -4.32 -0.98 -3.78
C PHE A 61 -3.21 -0.58 -2.82
N ASP A 62 -3.63 -0.23 -1.60
CA ASP A 62 -2.86 0.43 -0.55
C ASP A 62 -2.53 1.91 -0.86
N VAL A 63 -1.97 2.62 0.09
CA VAL A 63 -1.51 4.00 -0.07
C VAL A 63 0.02 4.05 0.08
N PRO A 64 0.71 5.06 -0.45
CA PRO A 64 2.13 5.25 -0.18
C PRO A 64 2.43 5.29 1.33
N TRP A 65 3.60 4.83 1.76
CA TRP A 65 3.95 4.85 3.17
C TRP A 65 4.11 6.27 3.73
N GLN A 66 4.61 7.19 2.90
CA GLN A 66 4.78 8.60 3.26
C GLN A 66 3.62 9.44 2.72
N LYS A 67 2.92 10.17 3.60
CA LYS A 67 1.81 11.05 3.23
C LYS A 67 2.20 12.09 2.16
N SER A 68 3.42 12.58 2.21
CA SER A 68 3.97 13.51 1.21
C SER A 68 4.01 12.94 -0.21
N GLN A 69 3.91 11.61 -0.36
CA GLN A 69 3.92 10.93 -1.64
C GLN A 69 2.52 10.63 -2.20
N TYR A 70 1.44 11.01 -1.52
CA TYR A 70 0.08 10.74 -2.01
C TYR A 70 -0.25 11.60 -3.23
N GLU A 71 0.03 12.91 -3.14
CA GLU A 71 -0.14 13.83 -4.26
C GLU A 71 0.84 13.49 -5.39
N GLU A 72 2.12 13.24 -5.06
CA GLU A 72 3.15 12.82 -6.01
C GLU A 72 2.70 11.61 -6.84
N LEU A 73 2.19 10.54 -6.19
CA LEU A 73 1.70 9.36 -6.90
C LEU A 73 0.51 9.68 -7.80
N ASN A 74 -0.47 10.46 -7.31
CA ASN A 74 -1.63 10.84 -8.09
C ASN A 74 -1.25 11.64 -9.34
N ASP A 75 -0.33 12.60 -9.21
CA ASP A 75 0.15 13.43 -10.31
C ASP A 75 0.92 12.60 -11.34
N MET A 76 1.83 11.74 -10.89
CA MET A 76 2.56 10.80 -11.76
C MET A 76 1.60 9.93 -12.59
N LEU A 77 0.53 9.42 -11.96
CA LEU A 77 -0.44 8.57 -12.63
C LEU A 77 -1.30 9.36 -13.61
N LEU A 78 -1.74 10.56 -13.22
CA LEU A 78 -2.52 11.46 -14.09
C LEU A 78 -1.70 11.89 -15.31
N GLU A 79 -0.45 12.29 -15.11
CA GLU A 79 0.46 12.68 -16.20
C GLU A 79 0.69 11.52 -17.17
N LYS A 80 0.98 10.32 -16.64
CA LYS A 80 1.34 9.16 -17.46
C LYS A 80 0.17 8.60 -18.27
N TYR A 81 -1.03 8.56 -17.68
CA TYR A 81 -2.18 7.85 -18.28
C TYR A 81 -3.30 8.78 -18.72
N ASN A 82 -3.28 10.05 -18.35
CA ASN A 82 -4.37 10.99 -18.50
C ASN A 82 -5.70 10.45 -17.90
N LEU A 83 -5.59 9.74 -16.77
CA LEU A 83 -6.69 9.10 -16.05
C LEU A 83 -6.55 9.39 -14.55
N PRO A 84 -7.64 9.81 -13.87
CA PRO A 84 -7.61 10.04 -12.43
C PRO A 84 -7.61 8.71 -11.65
N VAL A 85 -7.17 8.77 -10.39
CA VAL A 85 -7.48 7.74 -9.38
C VAL A 85 -8.97 7.78 -9.08
N VAL A 86 -9.65 6.64 -9.19
CA VAL A 86 -11.11 6.52 -9.03
C VAL A 86 -11.52 5.64 -7.84
N ALA A 87 -10.60 4.93 -7.24
CA ALA A 87 -10.83 4.16 -6.02
C ALA A 87 -9.51 3.78 -5.34
N VAL A 88 -9.54 3.61 -4.02
CA VAL A 88 -8.43 3.11 -3.19
C VAL A 88 -8.92 1.96 -2.33
N PHE A 89 -8.22 0.83 -2.34
CA PHE A 89 -8.48 -0.35 -1.52
C PHE A 89 -7.33 -0.57 -0.56
N ALA A 90 -7.58 -0.52 0.75
CA ALA A 90 -6.58 -0.81 1.77
C ALA A 90 -6.61 -2.29 2.17
N THR A 91 -5.44 -2.95 2.18
CA THR A 91 -5.32 -4.38 2.51
C THR A 91 -5.33 -4.66 4.00
N HIS A 92 -4.88 -3.73 4.83
CA HIS A 92 -4.99 -3.75 6.29
C HIS A 92 -4.68 -2.37 6.89
N SER A 93 -4.69 -2.24 8.23
CA SER A 93 -4.71 -0.95 8.94
C SER A 93 -3.36 -0.26 9.12
N HIS A 94 -2.22 -0.89 8.76
CA HIS A 94 -0.91 -0.27 8.95
C HIS A 94 -0.67 0.94 8.03
N ASP A 95 0.29 1.80 8.41
CA ASP A 95 0.57 3.07 7.74
C ASP A 95 0.99 2.92 6.28
N ASP A 96 1.68 1.84 5.94
CA ASP A 96 2.11 1.53 4.58
C ASP A 96 0.98 0.98 3.68
N ARG A 97 -0.26 0.90 4.22
CA ARG A 97 -1.44 0.36 3.53
C ARG A 97 -2.66 1.26 3.61
N ALA A 98 -2.94 1.81 4.81
CA ALA A 98 -4.11 2.64 5.09
C ALA A 98 -3.76 3.93 5.84
N GLY A 99 -2.50 4.35 5.82
CA GLY A 99 -1.91 5.36 6.69
C GLY A 99 -2.73 6.65 6.86
N ASP A 100 -3.22 7.24 5.77
CA ASP A 100 -4.15 8.36 5.83
C ASP A 100 -5.17 8.35 4.68
N LEU A 101 -6.28 7.68 4.90
CA LEU A 101 -7.38 7.64 3.94
C LEU A 101 -8.11 8.99 3.82
N SER A 102 -7.90 9.97 4.76
CA SER A 102 -8.53 11.28 4.67
C SER A 102 -8.14 12.01 3.40
N PHE A 103 -6.88 11.89 2.95
CA PHE A 103 -6.41 12.52 1.72
C PHE A 103 -7.32 12.18 0.51
N TYR A 104 -7.59 10.89 0.30
CA TYR A 104 -8.46 10.45 -0.80
C TYR A 104 -9.94 10.75 -0.52
N ASN A 105 -10.35 10.64 0.75
CA ASN A 105 -11.72 10.97 1.18
C ASN A 105 -12.07 12.43 0.90
N ASP A 106 -11.16 13.36 1.13
CA ASP A 106 -11.33 14.80 0.94
C ASP A 106 -11.37 15.17 -0.56
N LEU A 107 -10.65 14.40 -1.39
CA LEU A 107 -10.75 14.48 -2.85
C LEU A 107 -12.02 13.83 -3.41
N ASN A 108 -12.93 13.32 -2.57
CA ASN A 108 -14.10 12.54 -2.95
C ASN A 108 -13.79 11.27 -3.76
N ILE A 109 -12.59 10.72 -3.63
CA ILE A 109 -12.23 9.43 -4.21
C ILE A 109 -12.75 8.34 -3.27
N PRO A 110 -13.53 7.36 -3.76
CA PRO A 110 -14.01 6.23 -2.98
C PRO A 110 -12.87 5.43 -2.37
N THR A 111 -12.86 5.30 -1.04
CA THR A 111 -11.91 4.47 -0.29
C THR A 111 -12.62 3.25 0.27
N TYR A 112 -11.94 2.10 0.26
CA TYR A 112 -12.47 0.81 0.66
C TYR A 112 -11.52 0.13 1.64
N ALA A 113 -12.05 -0.38 2.75
CA ALA A 113 -11.36 -1.24 3.70
C ALA A 113 -12.35 -2.21 4.34
N THR A 114 -11.89 -3.27 4.98
CA THR A 114 -12.80 -4.16 5.73
C THR A 114 -13.35 -3.46 6.97
N SER A 115 -14.47 -3.92 7.51
CA SER A 115 -15.01 -3.42 8.79
C SER A 115 -14.00 -3.57 9.92
N LEU A 116 -13.20 -4.65 9.92
CA LEU A 116 -12.15 -4.86 10.92
C LEU A 116 -11.01 -3.87 10.76
N THR A 117 -10.55 -3.60 9.53
CA THR A 117 -9.56 -2.55 9.23
C THR A 117 -10.07 -1.19 9.70
N ASN A 118 -11.32 -0.83 9.37
CA ASN A 118 -11.93 0.42 9.82
C ASN A 118 -12.02 0.52 11.35
N SER A 119 -12.33 -0.59 12.04
CA SER A 119 -12.37 -0.62 13.50
C SER A 119 -11.00 -0.34 14.11
N LYS A 120 -9.92 -0.90 13.54
CA LYS A 120 -8.54 -0.64 13.98
C LYS A 120 -8.14 0.81 13.72
N LEU A 121 -8.36 1.32 12.51
CA LEU A 121 -8.08 2.72 12.16
C LEU A 121 -8.78 3.70 13.10
N LYS A 122 -10.07 3.46 13.37
CA LYS A 122 -10.84 4.27 14.34
C LYS A 122 -10.26 4.23 15.74
N LYS A 123 -9.82 3.05 16.21
CA LYS A 123 -9.18 2.91 17.53
C LYS A 123 -7.87 3.69 17.64
N GLU A 124 -7.16 3.84 16.53
CA GLU A 124 -5.93 4.60 16.43
C GLU A 124 -6.15 6.10 16.14
N GLY A 125 -7.41 6.56 16.06
CA GLY A 125 -7.75 7.95 15.73
C GLY A 125 -7.49 8.34 14.28
N LYS A 126 -7.35 7.35 13.39
CA LYS A 126 -7.13 7.54 11.95
C LYS A 126 -8.44 7.62 11.18
N ALA A 127 -8.39 8.22 10.00
CA ALA A 127 -9.52 8.25 9.07
C ALA A 127 -9.87 6.83 8.59
N THR A 128 -11.17 6.50 8.59
CA THR A 128 -11.69 5.25 8.04
C THR A 128 -12.01 5.37 6.55
N SER A 129 -12.15 4.25 5.86
CA SER A 129 -12.66 4.23 4.49
C SER A 129 -14.13 4.67 4.43
N LYS A 130 -14.55 5.21 3.28
CA LYS A 130 -15.96 5.58 3.02
C LYS A 130 -16.86 4.37 2.77
N PHE A 131 -16.30 3.27 2.27
CA PHE A 131 -17.03 2.05 1.93
C PHE A 131 -16.37 0.84 2.55
N GLU A 132 -17.18 -0.14 2.95
CA GLU A 132 -16.69 -1.43 3.41
C GLU A 132 -16.44 -2.38 2.23
N ILE A 133 -15.35 -3.15 2.33
CA ILE A 133 -15.06 -4.24 1.39
C ILE A 133 -16.01 -5.39 1.66
N GLU A 134 -16.76 -5.82 0.64
CA GLU A 134 -17.50 -7.07 0.64
C GLU A 134 -16.54 -8.20 0.20
N LEU A 135 -16.08 -9.00 1.15
CA LEU A 135 -15.13 -10.08 0.91
C LEU A 135 -15.70 -11.15 -0.05
N GLY A 136 -14.88 -11.61 -0.99
CA GLY A 136 -15.28 -12.58 -2.01
C GLY A 136 -16.10 -12.01 -3.16
N LYS A 137 -16.52 -10.74 -3.07
CA LYS A 137 -17.23 -10.06 -4.17
C LYS A 137 -16.26 -9.75 -5.31
N THR A 138 -16.73 -9.91 -6.53
CA THR A 138 -16.02 -9.42 -7.72
C THR A 138 -16.29 -7.93 -7.89
N TYR A 139 -15.25 -7.12 -7.72
CA TYR A 139 -15.27 -5.70 -8.06
C TYR A 139 -15.00 -5.53 -9.55
N LYS A 140 -15.73 -4.61 -10.17
CA LYS A 140 -15.59 -4.27 -11.60
C LYS A 140 -15.36 -2.78 -11.75
N PHE A 141 -14.23 -2.41 -12.32
CA PHE A 141 -13.90 -1.05 -12.70
C PHE A 141 -13.62 -1.02 -14.20
N GLY A 142 -14.52 -0.38 -14.94
CA GLY A 142 -14.46 -0.37 -16.40
C GLY A 142 -14.43 -1.80 -16.97
N ASN A 143 -13.36 -2.13 -17.69
CA ASN A 143 -13.13 -3.41 -18.34
C ASN A 143 -12.34 -4.42 -17.47
N GLU A 144 -11.96 -4.04 -16.24
CA GLU A 144 -11.14 -4.84 -15.36
C GLU A 144 -11.93 -5.36 -14.15
N LYS A 145 -11.45 -6.48 -13.58
CA LYS A 145 -12.07 -7.15 -12.42
C LYS A 145 -11.01 -7.67 -11.46
N PHE A 146 -11.34 -7.63 -10.17
CA PHE A 146 -10.57 -8.26 -9.10
C PHE A 146 -11.49 -8.70 -7.97
N VAL A 147 -10.95 -9.52 -7.05
CA VAL A 147 -11.65 -10.00 -5.86
C VAL A 147 -10.77 -9.69 -4.65
N VAL A 148 -11.38 -9.18 -3.58
CA VAL A 148 -10.70 -9.01 -2.28
C VAL A 148 -11.12 -10.16 -1.38
N GLU A 149 -10.15 -10.88 -0.83
CA GLU A 149 -10.40 -12.10 -0.06
C GLU A 149 -9.66 -12.11 1.28
N TYR A 150 -10.26 -12.77 2.27
CA TYR A 150 -9.69 -13.00 3.58
C TYR A 150 -9.56 -14.50 3.83
N PHE A 151 -8.37 -14.95 4.22
CA PHE A 151 -8.07 -16.36 4.46
C PHE A 151 -7.80 -16.68 5.93
N GLY A 152 -7.71 -15.65 6.75
CA GLY A 152 -7.40 -15.74 8.17
C GLY A 152 -6.36 -14.72 8.59
N GLU A 153 -6.02 -14.77 9.87
CA GLU A 153 -4.97 -13.93 10.45
C GLU A 153 -3.59 -14.36 9.98
N GLY A 154 -2.65 -13.44 9.96
CA GLY A 154 -1.25 -13.71 9.62
C GLY A 154 -0.39 -12.54 10.06
N HIS A 155 0.00 -11.65 9.15
CA HIS A 155 0.72 -10.42 9.48
C HIS A 155 -0.07 -9.52 10.43
N THR A 156 -1.38 -9.43 10.22
CA THR A 156 -2.35 -8.79 11.12
C THR A 156 -3.63 -9.61 11.15
N SER A 157 -4.55 -9.28 12.06
CA SER A 157 -5.87 -9.93 12.11
C SER A 157 -6.79 -9.50 10.97
N ASP A 158 -6.53 -8.35 10.33
CA ASP A 158 -7.37 -7.73 9.31
C ASP A 158 -6.79 -7.82 7.89
N ASN A 159 -5.67 -8.54 7.69
CA ASN A 159 -5.00 -8.62 6.40
C ASN A 159 -5.86 -9.31 5.33
N VAL A 160 -6.11 -8.64 4.24
CA VAL A 160 -6.75 -9.19 3.04
C VAL A 160 -5.76 -9.24 1.88
N VAL A 161 -6.10 -10.02 0.87
CA VAL A 161 -5.36 -10.11 -0.39
C VAL A 161 -6.27 -9.71 -1.54
N VAL A 162 -5.67 -9.31 -2.68
CA VAL A 162 -6.41 -8.97 -3.88
C VAL A 162 -6.03 -9.92 -5.01
N TRP A 163 -7.02 -10.67 -5.50
CA TRP A 163 -6.86 -11.60 -6.61
C TRP A 163 -7.27 -10.96 -7.94
N PHE A 164 -6.38 -11.01 -8.93
CA PHE A 164 -6.61 -10.55 -10.31
C PHE A 164 -6.71 -11.75 -11.24
N PRO A 165 -7.91 -12.34 -11.44
CA PRO A 165 -8.08 -13.63 -12.13
C PRO A 165 -7.63 -13.59 -13.59
N LYS A 166 -7.84 -12.47 -14.29
CA LYS A 166 -7.41 -12.28 -15.70
C LYS A 166 -5.90 -12.44 -15.86
N TYR A 167 -5.14 -11.99 -14.88
CA TYR A 167 -3.68 -11.94 -14.93
C TYR A 167 -3.03 -13.11 -14.18
N LYS A 168 -3.79 -13.80 -13.33
CA LYS A 168 -3.30 -14.80 -12.37
C LYS A 168 -2.26 -14.23 -11.42
N VAL A 169 -2.47 -12.98 -11.02
CA VAL A 169 -1.63 -12.21 -10.08
C VAL A 169 -2.37 -12.06 -8.76
N LEU A 170 -1.63 -12.22 -7.67
CA LEU A 170 -2.10 -11.98 -6.31
C LEU A 170 -1.33 -10.81 -5.69
N ASN A 171 -2.04 -9.76 -5.24
CA ASN A 171 -1.49 -8.84 -4.27
C ASN A 171 -1.63 -9.49 -2.89
N GLY A 172 -0.52 -9.96 -2.34
CA GLY A 172 -0.48 -10.60 -1.01
C GLY A 172 -0.38 -9.59 0.13
N GLY A 173 -0.10 -8.32 -0.19
CA GLY A 173 0.18 -7.31 0.83
C GLY A 173 1.28 -7.79 1.80
N CYS A 174 1.18 -7.42 3.07
CA CYS A 174 2.15 -7.88 4.08
C CYS A 174 1.95 -9.34 4.54
N LEU A 175 0.85 -10.00 4.12
CA LEU A 175 0.62 -11.42 4.41
C LEU A 175 1.64 -12.31 3.70
N ILE A 176 2.09 -11.93 2.50
CA ILE A 176 3.10 -12.66 1.74
C ILE A 176 4.38 -11.81 1.69
N LYS A 177 5.49 -12.39 2.10
CA LYS A 177 6.79 -11.72 2.07
C LYS A 177 7.47 -11.93 0.73
N GLY A 178 8.29 -10.94 0.31
CA GLY A 178 9.10 -11.05 -0.90
C GLY A 178 10.05 -12.26 -0.85
N ALA A 179 10.44 -12.76 -2.02
CA ALA A 179 11.32 -13.92 -2.13
C ALA A 179 12.72 -13.70 -1.54
N ASP A 180 13.13 -12.45 -1.39
CA ASP A 180 14.38 -11.99 -0.77
C ASP A 180 14.26 -11.72 0.73
N ALA A 181 13.06 -11.82 1.32
CA ALA A 181 12.85 -11.58 2.73
C ALA A 181 13.54 -12.63 3.60
N VAL A 182 14.40 -12.19 4.51
CA VAL A 182 15.13 -13.05 5.44
C VAL A 182 14.39 -13.33 6.75
N ASN A 183 13.29 -12.61 6.98
CA ASN A 183 12.43 -12.76 8.16
C ASN A 183 11.00 -12.23 7.87
N LEU A 184 10.11 -12.33 8.86
CA LEU A 184 8.72 -11.89 8.74
C LEU A 184 8.52 -10.37 8.89
N GLY A 185 9.59 -9.61 9.17
CA GLY A 185 9.50 -8.17 9.46
C GLY A 185 8.80 -7.88 10.78
N TYR A 186 7.98 -6.83 10.81
CA TYR A 186 7.19 -6.49 12.01
C TYR A 186 6.14 -7.56 12.29
N THR A 187 6.18 -8.12 13.50
CA THR A 187 5.29 -9.18 13.97
C THR A 187 4.52 -8.82 15.24
N GLY A 188 4.55 -7.54 15.67
CA GLY A 188 3.91 -7.08 16.90
C GLY A 188 2.39 -7.28 16.94
N GLU A 189 1.73 -7.35 15.78
CA GLU A 189 0.30 -7.63 15.63
C GLU A 189 0.01 -8.96 14.93
N ALA A 190 1.06 -9.74 14.66
CA ALA A 190 0.93 -10.97 13.88
C ALA A 190 0.41 -12.14 14.70
N ASN A 191 -0.43 -12.98 14.07
CA ASN A 191 -0.71 -14.31 14.54
C ASN A 191 0.22 -15.31 13.85
N VAL A 192 1.43 -15.48 14.38
CA VAL A 192 2.47 -16.31 13.77
C VAL A 192 2.10 -17.80 13.74
N VAL A 193 1.17 -18.26 14.60
CA VAL A 193 0.68 -19.64 14.62
C VAL A 193 -0.32 -19.90 13.48
N GLU A 194 -1.21 -18.94 13.23
CA GLU A 194 -2.19 -19.05 12.15
C GLU A 194 -1.63 -18.67 10.78
N TRP A 195 -0.59 -17.85 10.72
CA TRP A 195 -0.04 -17.34 9.46
C TRP A 195 0.26 -18.42 8.42
N PRO A 196 1.00 -19.51 8.72
CA PRO A 196 1.21 -20.57 7.73
C PRO A 196 -0.08 -21.22 7.26
N LYS A 197 -1.06 -21.44 8.15
CA LYS A 197 -2.36 -22.03 7.79
C LYS A 197 -3.15 -21.11 6.86
N THR A 198 -3.11 -19.81 7.12
CA THR A 198 -3.74 -18.79 6.28
C THR A 198 -3.14 -18.80 4.87
N VAL A 199 -1.82 -18.85 4.75
CA VAL A 199 -1.13 -18.94 3.47
C VAL A 199 -1.46 -20.25 2.74
N HIS A 200 -1.50 -21.39 3.44
CA HIS A 200 -1.91 -22.67 2.84
C HIS A 200 -3.34 -22.63 2.28
N LYS A 201 -4.30 -22.05 3.00
CA LYS A 201 -5.69 -21.88 2.50
C LYS A 201 -5.73 -21.04 1.24
N LEU A 202 -4.96 -19.92 1.22
CA LEU A 202 -4.84 -19.04 0.05
C LEU A 202 -4.30 -19.79 -1.17
N VAL A 203 -3.18 -20.51 -1.03
CA VAL A 203 -2.56 -21.24 -2.12
C VAL A 203 -3.48 -22.37 -2.63
N ALA A 204 -4.15 -23.07 -1.72
CA ALA A 204 -5.12 -24.12 -2.08
C ALA A 204 -6.33 -23.57 -2.88
N LYS A 205 -6.78 -22.34 -2.54
CA LYS A 205 -7.88 -21.67 -3.26
C LYS A 205 -7.46 -21.21 -4.65
N HIS A 206 -6.21 -20.79 -4.82
CA HIS A 206 -5.68 -20.21 -6.06
C HIS A 206 -4.49 -21.01 -6.63
N PRO A 207 -4.69 -22.27 -7.05
CA PRO A 207 -3.60 -23.13 -7.55
C PRO A 207 -3.01 -22.64 -8.88
N THR A 208 -3.62 -21.64 -9.51
CA THR A 208 -3.19 -21.07 -10.81
C THR A 208 -2.44 -19.74 -10.67
N ILE A 209 -2.10 -19.30 -9.48
CA ILE A 209 -1.28 -18.10 -9.27
C ILE A 209 0.02 -18.22 -10.09
N LYS A 210 0.34 -17.17 -10.83
CA LYS A 210 1.60 -17.09 -11.60
C LYS A 210 2.60 -16.16 -10.93
N GLN A 211 2.09 -15.13 -10.24
CA GLN A 211 2.91 -14.12 -9.57
C GLN A 211 2.22 -13.62 -8.30
N VAL A 212 3.01 -13.42 -7.27
CA VAL A 212 2.60 -12.77 -6.00
C VAL A 212 3.43 -11.51 -5.82
N ILE A 213 2.77 -10.43 -5.34
CA ILE A 213 3.37 -9.14 -5.02
C ILE A 213 3.23 -8.93 -3.51
#